data_922b87956691fae234cc1325a5a2fd55
#
_entry.id   922b87956691fae234cc1325a5a2fd55
#
_cell.length_a   1.000
_cell.length_b   1.000
_cell.length_c   1.000
_cell.angle_alpha   90.00
_cell.angle_beta   90.00
_cell.angle_gamma   90.00
#
_symmetry.space_group_name_H-M   'P 1'
#
loop_
_entity.id
_entity.type
_entity.pdbx_description
1 polymer ?
#
loop_
_entity_poly.entity_id
_entity_poly.type
_entity_poly.pdbx_seq_one_letter_code
_entity_poly.pdbx_strand_id
1 'polypeptide(L)'
;IDLGDEQTGNVQAIIEATKKAGMDERAAVVAIATSLQESKLENLGHLGDRNDHDSQGLFQQRPSSGWGTVEQITDPEYSTTAFLKGLKQVEGWQDMPLTKAAQTVQVSAYPFHYAQWETQAADLVAEHWTS
;
A
#
# COMPACT_ATOMS: atom_id res chain seq x y z
N ILE A 1 10.40 11.32 1.74
CA ILE A 1 9.95 12.03 2.95
C ILE A 1 10.59 11.43 4.19
N ASP A 2 10.72 12.22 5.22
CA ASP A 2 11.21 11.71 6.51
C ASP A 2 10.09 10.98 7.23
N LEU A 3 10.37 9.77 7.71
CA LEU A 3 9.38 8.94 8.37
C LEU A 3 9.48 9.05 9.89
N GLY A 4 8.32 9.20 10.53
CA GLY A 4 8.21 9.08 11.99
C GLY A 4 8.11 7.62 12.41
N ASP A 5 8.03 7.39 13.72
CA ASP A 5 7.98 6.05 14.29
C ASP A 5 6.77 5.24 13.84
N GLU A 6 5.60 5.89 13.75
CA GLU A 6 4.39 5.23 13.25
C GLU A 6 4.55 4.77 11.81
N GLN A 7 5.11 5.64 10.96
CA GLN A 7 5.29 5.34 9.55
C GLN A 7 6.32 4.22 9.36
N THR A 8 7.40 4.23 10.12
CA THR A 8 8.39 3.15 10.11
C THR A 8 7.77 1.82 10.54
N GLY A 9 6.95 1.85 11.59
CA GLY A 9 6.20 0.68 12.03
C GLY A 9 5.27 0.15 10.94
N ASN A 10 4.65 1.04 10.17
CA ASN A 10 3.78 0.66 9.08
C ASN A 10 4.57 0.04 7.91
N VAL A 11 5.78 0.53 7.62
CA VAL A 11 6.68 -0.11 6.65
C VAL A 11 6.95 -1.56 7.06
N GLN A 12 7.29 -1.76 8.33
CA GLN A 12 7.56 -3.10 8.85
C GLN A 12 6.34 -4.01 8.77
N ALA A 13 5.14 -3.47 9.06
CA ALA A 13 3.90 -4.24 8.95
C ALA A 13 3.62 -4.64 7.49
N ILE A 14 3.86 -3.76 6.54
CA ILE A 14 3.69 -4.06 5.11
C ILE A 14 4.66 -5.18 4.68
N ILE A 15 5.92 -5.09 5.11
CA ILE A 15 6.93 -6.10 4.78
C ILE A 15 6.54 -7.46 5.38
N GLU A 16 6.12 -7.48 6.65
CA GLU A 16 5.69 -8.74 7.29
C GLU A 16 4.50 -9.36 6.57
N ALA A 17 3.49 -8.55 6.21
CA ALA A 17 2.34 -9.05 5.47
C ALA A 17 2.74 -9.60 4.10
N THR A 18 3.72 -8.96 3.44
CA THR A 18 4.22 -9.42 2.15
C THR A 18 4.88 -10.80 2.28
N LYS A 19 5.70 -10.97 3.32
CA LYS A 19 6.33 -12.27 3.59
C LYS A 19 5.30 -13.36 3.89
N LYS A 20 4.32 -13.05 4.72
CA LYS A 20 3.24 -13.99 5.05
C LYS A 20 2.42 -14.38 3.82
N ALA A 21 2.29 -13.46 2.86
CA ALA A 21 1.61 -13.75 1.59
C ALA A 21 2.45 -14.60 0.64
N GLY A 22 3.69 -14.89 0.99
CA GLY A 22 4.61 -15.65 0.14
C GLY A 22 5.11 -14.88 -1.06
N MET A 23 5.11 -13.55 -0.98
CA MET A 23 5.52 -12.68 -2.07
C MET A 23 6.90 -12.08 -1.78
N ASP A 24 7.53 -11.55 -2.82
CA ASP A 24 8.92 -11.11 -2.74
C ASP A 24 9.04 -9.60 -2.48
N GLU A 25 10.31 -9.13 -2.48
CA GLU A 25 10.64 -7.73 -2.22
C GLU A 25 9.98 -6.78 -3.21
N ARG A 26 9.83 -7.16 -4.48
CA ARG A 26 9.18 -6.31 -5.48
C ARG A 26 7.73 -6.02 -5.09
N ALA A 27 7.02 -7.01 -4.55
CA ALA A 27 5.66 -6.80 -4.07
C ALA A 27 5.62 -5.80 -2.92
N ALA A 28 6.59 -5.86 -2.00
CA ALA A 28 6.69 -4.89 -0.91
C ALA A 28 6.98 -3.49 -1.43
N VAL A 29 7.83 -3.35 -2.46
CA VAL A 29 8.11 -2.06 -3.09
C VAL A 29 6.83 -1.46 -3.67
N VAL A 30 6.05 -2.25 -4.39
CA VAL A 30 4.78 -1.78 -4.97
C VAL A 30 3.82 -1.35 -3.86
N ALA A 31 3.69 -2.16 -2.81
CA ALA A 31 2.79 -1.85 -1.70
C ALA A 31 3.21 -0.58 -0.96
N ILE A 32 4.50 -0.43 -0.64
CA ILE A 32 4.98 0.76 0.08
C ILE A 32 4.84 2.02 -0.77
N ALA A 33 5.19 1.96 -2.06
CA ALA A 33 5.02 3.11 -2.95
C ALA A 33 3.54 3.52 -3.05
N THR A 34 2.65 2.54 -3.10
CA THR A 34 1.20 2.80 -3.12
C THR A 34 0.77 3.50 -1.83
N SER A 35 1.18 2.98 -0.68
CA SER A 35 0.83 3.60 0.60
C SER A 35 1.43 5.00 0.74
N LEU A 36 2.65 5.23 0.26
CA LEU A 36 3.25 6.56 0.25
C LEU A 36 2.38 7.55 -0.53
N GLN A 37 1.87 7.14 -1.68
CA GLN A 37 1.00 8.00 -2.48
C GLN A 37 -0.36 8.22 -1.82
N GLU A 38 -0.94 7.17 -1.27
CA GLU A 38 -2.31 7.26 -0.75
C GLU A 38 -2.40 7.93 0.61
N SER A 39 -1.44 7.69 1.50
CA SER A 39 -1.54 8.14 2.90
C SER A 39 -0.21 8.61 3.49
N LYS A 40 0.87 8.62 2.75
CA LYS A 40 2.23 8.88 3.27
C LYS A 40 2.60 7.89 4.38
N LEU A 41 2.15 6.64 4.24
CA LEU A 41 2.37 5.58 5.24
C LEU A 41 1.71 5.88 6.58
N GLU A 42 0.68 6.71 6.59
CA GLU A 42 -0.12 6.98 7.78
C GLU A 42 -1.42 6.17 7.71
N ASN A 43 -1.78 5.54 8.84
CA ASN A 43 -2.99 4.74 8.91
C ASN A 43 -4.20 5.64 9.20
N LEU A 44 -4.61 6.38 8.18
CA LEU A 44 -5.62 7.42 8.30
C LEU A 44 -7.01 6.85 8.51
N GLY A 45 -7.70 7.39 9.53
CA GLY A 45 -9.12 7.09 9.73
C GLY A 45 -9.98 7.92 8.79
N HIS A 46 -11.28 7.89 9.03
CA HIS A 46 -12.23 8.68 8.27
C HIS A 46 -12.02 10.17 8.56
N LEU A 47 -11.91 10.97 7.51
CA LEU A 47 -11.60 12.40 7.62
C LEU A 47 -12.84 13.30 7.61
N GLY A 48 -14.02 12.74 7.75
CA GLY A 48 -15.27 13.50 7.74
C GLY A 48 -15.47 14.24 6.42
N ASP A 49 -15.81 15.53 6.50
CA ASP A 49 -16.07 16.35 5.32
C ASP A 49 -14.86 16.59 4.43
N ARG A 50 -13.67 16.26 4.89
CA ARG A 50 -12.45 16.39 4.09
C ARG A 50 -12.28 15.25 3.09
N ASN A 51 -13.07 14.22 3.24
CA ASN A 51 -12.97 13.01 2.45
C ASN A 51 -14.26 12.83 1.68
N ASP A 52 -14.22 13.04 0.38
CA ASP A 52 -15.39 12.89 -0.50
C ASP A 52 -15.88 11.44 -0.55
N HIS A 53 -15.06 10.51 -0.05
CA HIS A 53 -15.32 9.08 -0.07
C HIS A 53 -15.02 8.51 1.30
N ASP A 54 -15.33 7.25 1.50
CA ASP A 54 -15.09 6.54 2.75
C ASP A 54 -13.71 5.86 2.79
N SER A 55 -12.74 6.38 2.04
CA SER A 55 -11.37 5.85 2.00
C SER A 55 -10.66 5.97 3.33
N GLN A 56 -10.04 4.89 3.79
CA GLN A 56 -9.34 4.84 5.07
C GLN A 56 -8.12 3.93 4.99
N GLY A 57 -7.24 4.06 5.97
CA GLY A 57 -6.09 3.19 6.15
C GLY A 57 -4.89 3.55 5.28
N LEU A 58 -3.88 2.71 5.34
CA LEU A 58 -2.62 2.91 4.63
C LEU A 58 -2.79 3.02 3.12
N PHE A 59 -3.75 2.31 2.56
CA PHE A 59 -3.99 2.25 1.12
C PHE A 59 -5.23 3.02 0.68
N GLN A 60 -5.85 3.76 1.61
CA GLN A 60 -7.07 4.52 1.33
C GLN A 60 -8.13 3.67 0.62
N GLN A 61 -8.35 2.50 1.15
CA GLN A 61 -9.35 1.56 0.65
C GLN A 61 -10.74 1.97 1.15
N ARG A 62 -11.75 1.62 0.39
CA ARG A 62 -13.13 2.02 0.70
C ARG A 62 -13.97 0.82 1.13
N PRO A 63 -14.59 0.87 2.35
CA PRO A 63 -15.53 -0.18 2.73
C PRO A 63 -16.66 -0.34 1.70
N SER A 64 -17.17 0.77 1.17
CA SER A 64 -18.25 0.76 0.18
C SER A 64 -17.84 0.08 -1.13
N SER A 65 -16.54 -0.05 -1.40
CA SER A 65 -16.03 -0.72 -2.60
C SER A 65 -15.67 -2.18 -2.34
N GLY A 66 -16.00 -2.71 -1.16
CA GLY A 66 -15.80 -4.12 -0.88
C GLY A 66 -14.43 -4.50 -0.33
N TRP A 67 -13.61 -3.53 0.06
CA TRP A 67 -12.27 -3.81 0.58
C TRP A 67 -12.28 -4.41 2.00
N GLY A 68 -13.35 -4.24 2.74
CA GLY A 68 -13.51 -4.76 4.07
C GLY A 68 -14.23 -3.79 4.98
N THR A 69 -14.34 -4.14 6.27
CA THR A 69 -14.89 -3.24 7.28
C THR A 69 -13.89 -2.13 7.61
N VAL A 70 -14.34 -1.09 8.30
CA VAL A 70 -13.45 -0.02 8.78
C VAL A 70 -12.32 -0.60 9.63
N GLU A 71 -12.64 -1.53 10.53
CA GLU A 71 -11.64 -2.16 11.40
C GLU A 71 -10.60 -2.93 10.61
N GLN A 72 -11.02 -3.65 9.57
CA GLN A 72 -10.11 -4.41 8.71
C GLN A 72 -9.23 -3.48 7.88
N ILE A 73 -9.81 -2.46 7.29
CA ILE A 73 -9.09 -1.52 6.42
C ILE A 73 -8.07 -0.71 7.21
N THR A 74 -8.36 -0.39 8.46
CA THR A 74 -7.42 0.34 9.32
C THR A 74 -6.47 -0.57 10.10
N ASP A 75 -6.50 -1.87 9.82
CA ASP A 75 -5.50 -2.82 10.30
C ASP A 75 -4.39 -2.92 9.24
N PRO A 76 -3.14 -2.51 9.54
CA PRO A 76 -2.07 -2.52 8.54
C PRO A 76 -1.83 -3.88 7.90
N GLU A 77 -1.90 -4.96 8.67
CA GLU A 77 -1.71 -6.31 8.11
C GLU A 77 -2.86 -6.70 7.18
N TYR A 78 -4.10 -6.47 7.60
CA TYR A 78 -5.25 -6.83 6.77
C TYR A 78 -5.28 -6.03 5.46
N SER A 79 -5.11 -4.71 5.56
CA SER A 79 -5.18 -3.85 4.37
C SER A 79 -4.06 -4.15 3.38
N THR A 80 -2.86 -4.45 3.88
CA THR A 80 -1.74 -4.84 3.02
C THR A 80 -2.03 -6.19 2.35
N THR A 81 -2.54 -7.15 3.11
CA THR A 81 -2.89 -8.48 2.57
C THR A 81 -3.94 -8.34 1.48
N ALA A 82 -4.95 -7.47 1.68
CA ALA A 82 -5.98 -7.23 0.67
C ALA A 82 -5.38 -6.62 -0.60
N PHE A 83 -4.48 -5.65 -0.45
CA PHE A 83 -3.77 -5.06 -1.59
C PHE A 83 -2.97 -6.12 -2.34
N LEU A 84 -2.22 -6.95 -1.62
CA LEU A 84 -1.37 -7.98 -2.22
C LEU A 84 -2.19 -9.06 -2.95
N LYS A 85 -3.36 -9.40 -2.44
CA LYS A 85 -4.27 -10.31 -3.13
C LYS A 85 -4.70 -9.74 -4.48
N GLY A 86 -5.00 -8.45 -4.51
CA GLY A 86 -5.31 -7.76 -5.76
C GLY A 86 -4.12 -7.75 -6.71
N LEU A 87 -2.93 -7.44 -6.21
CA LEU A 87 -1.72 -7.41 -7.01
C LEU A 87 -1.42 -8.78 -7.62
N LYS A 88 -1.59 -9.84 -6.84
CA LYS A 88 -1.34 -11.21 -7.27
C LYS A 88 -2.20 -11.62 -8.46
N GLN A 89 -3.38 -11.02 -8.58
CA GLN A 89 -4.30 -11.30 -9.68
C GLN A 89 -3.98 -10.52 -10.95
N VAL A 90 -3.08 -9.55 -10.88
CA VAL A 90 -2.66 -8.79 -12.06
C VAL A 90 -1.60 -9.59 -12.79
N GLU A 91 -1.98 -10.18 -13.92
CA GLU A 91 -1.07 -11.03 -14.69
C GLU A 91 0.12 -10.22 -15.17
N GLY A 92 1.33 -10.74 -14.92
CA GLY A 92 2.57 -10.09 -15.35
C GLY A 92 2.96 -8.87 -14.54
N TRP A 93 2.40 -8.70 -13.34
CA TRP A 93 2.68 -7.50 -12.55
C TRP A 93 4.17 -7.31 -12.25
N GLN A 94 4.94 -8.40 -12.13
CA GLN A 94 6.37 -8.32 -11.83
C GLN A 94 7.17 -7.66 -12.97
N ASP A 95 6.67 -7.76 -14.19
CA ASP A 95 7.37 -7.27 -15.38
C ASP A 95 6.86 -5.92 -15.85
N MET A 96 5.84 -5.37 -15.18
CA MET A 96 5.30 -4.08 -15.59
C MET A 96 5.84 -2.94 -14.72
N PRO A 97 5.77 -1.69 -15.21
CA PRO A 97 6.13 -0.54 -14.39
C PRO A 97 5.31 -0.50 -13.11
N LEU A 98 5.94 -0.06 -12.01
CA LEU A 98 5.27 0.04 -10.71
C LEU A 98 3.96 0.80 -10.81
N THR A 99 3.94 1.92 -11.51
CA THR A 99 2.74 2.74 -11.69
C THR A 99 1.57 1.92 -12.22
N LYS A 100 1.82 1.09 -13.24
CA LYS A 100 0.77 0.29 -13.85
C LYS A 100 0.25 -0.78 -12.89
N ALA A 101 1.16 -1.44 -12.18
CA ALA A 101 0.77 -2.46 -11.21
C ALA A 101 -0.08 -1.85 -10.09
N ALA A 102 0.38 -0.76 -9.50
CA ALA A 102 -0.34 -0.08 -8.41
C ALA A 102 -1.69 0.44 -8.87
N GLN A 103 -1.74 1.06 -10.05
CA GLN A 103 -2.96 1.61 -10.62
C GLN A 103 -4.01 0.53 -10.87
N THR A 104 -3.58 -0.62 -11.36
CA THR A 104 -4.51 -1.71 -11.65
C THR A 104 -5.21 -2.21 -10.39
N VAL A 105 -4.49 -2.25 -9.25
CA VAL A 105 -5.08 -2.65 -7.97
C VAL A 105 -5.95 -1.54 -7.39
N GLN A 106 -5.44 -0.30 -7.39
CA GLN A 106 -6.07 0.84 -6.69
C GLN A 106 -7.15 1.55 -7.51
N VAL A 107 -7.10 1.48 -8.84
CA VAL A 107 -8.00 2.22 -9.74
C VAL A 107 -8.01 3.71 -9.36
N SER A 108 -6.81 4.30 -9.28
CA SER A 108 -6.61 5.68 -8.83
C SER A 108 -6.91 6.68 -9.96
N ALA A 109 -7.35 7.90 -9.57
CA ALA A 109 -7.49 9.02 -10.49
C ALA A 109 -6.13 9.59 -10.91
N TYR A 110 -5.06 9.27 -10.20
CA TYR A 110 -3.71 9.80 -10.44
C TYR A 110 -2.69 8.69 -10.65
N PRO A 111 -2.80 7.93 -11.75
CA PRO A 111 -2.01 6.70 -11.92
C PRO A 111 -0.50 6.90 -12.00
N PHE A 112 -0.04 8.07 -12.45
CA PHE A 112 1.39 8.32 -12.60
C PHE A 112 2.08 8.83 -11.34
N HIS A 113 1.33 9.16 -10.31
CA HIS A 113 1.88 9.68 -9.07
C HIS A 113 2.62 8.61 -8.25
N TYR A 114 2.33 7.34 -8.47
CA TYR A 114 3.02 6.26 -7.75
C TYR A 114 4.51 6.18 -8.08
N ALA A 115 4.88 6.51 -9.32
CA ALA A 115 6.27 6.41 -9.78
C ALA A 115 7.23 7.28 -8.96
N GLN A 116 6.79 8.43 -8.47
CA GLN A 116 7.63 9.33 -7.68
C GLN A 116 8.14 8.68 -6.39
N TRP A 117 7.45 7.65 -5.91
CA TRP A 117 7.77 7.01 -4.64
C TRP A 117 8.59 5.73 -4.79
N GLU A 118 8.86 5.30 -6.01
CA GLU A 118 9.50 4.00 -6.26
C GLU A 118 10.88 3.89 -5.62
N THR A 119 11.71 4.92 -5.76
CA THR A 119 13.08 4.90 -5.20
C THR A 119 13.04 4.84 -3.69
N GLN A 120 12.21 5.67 -3.04
CA GLN A 120 12.10 5.64 -1.58
C GLN A 120 11.55 4.31 -1.10
N ALA A 121 10.55 3.76 -1.78
CA ALA A 121 9.99 2.46 -1.41
C ALA A 121 11.04 1.36 -1.52
N ALA A 122 11.83 1.35 -2.59
CA ALA A 122 12.90 0.38 -2.75
C ALA A 122 13.96 0.50 -1.66
N ASP A 123 14.31 1.72 -1.28
CA ASP A 123 15.27 1.97 -0.19
C ASP A 123 14.73 1.46 1.15
N LEU A 124 13.44 1.67 1.42
CA LEU A 124 12.81 1.20 2.65
C LEU A 124 12.77 -0.34 2.71
N VAL A 125 12.47 -0.99 1.59
CA VAL A 125 12.49 -2.45 1.54
C VAL A 125 13.91 -2.96 1.75
N ALA A 126 14.91 -2.35 1.11
CA ALA A 126 16.30 -2.77 1.30
C ALA A 126 16.74 -2.62 2.76
N GLU A 127 16.28 -1.58 3.44
CA GLU A 127 16.64 -1.32 4.83
C GLU A 127 15.94 -2.28 5.80
N HIS A 128 14.68 -2.59 5.58
CA HIS A 128 13.84 -3.29 6.55
C HIS A 128 13.56 -4.75 6.20
N TRP A 129 13.82 -5.17 4.98
CA TRP A 129 13.60 -6.57 4.61
C TRP A 129 14.73 -7.44 5.13
N THR A 130 14.46 -8.21 6.18
CA THR A 130 15.41 -9.16 6.72
C THR A 130 14.92 -10.57 6.43
N SER A 131 15.78 -11.39 5.87
CA SER A 131 15.39 -12.77 5.52
C SER A 131 15.47 -13.72 6.71
#